data_2efcf2f1a474ac6a24a0478de59d40d1
#
_entry.id   2efcf2f1a474ac6a24a0478de59d40d1
#
_cell.length_a   1.000
_cell.length_b   1.000
_cell.length_c   1.000
_cell.angle_alpha   90.00
_cell.angle_beta   90.00
_cell.angle_gamma   90.00
#
_symmetry.space_group_name_H-M   'P 1'
#
loop_
_entity.id
_entity.type
_entity.pdbx_description
1 polymer ?
#
loop_
_entity_poly.entity_id
_entity_poly.type
_entity_poly.pdbx_seq_one_letter_code
_entity_poly.pdbx_strand_id
1 'polypeptide(L)'
;MTFQTFKNCVIAIALCMMAGVSIKAQEPSQMQALIGQSLSKLQQQTPDAHLNCIAELKRVEAMFPDSIQPKYQMALQSLSFSVANPKAEQTENLLKEAEQTIDKMEQMKGADQSDVCTLRGFLYMVRIVQDPAVNGQRYYMNVMQNYEKALKINPNNQLAQQLQQKFLEGMKQATGSN
;
A
#
# COMPACT_ATOMS: atom_id res chain seq x y z
N MET A 1 -2.57 -9.74 21.91
CA MET A 1 -1.67 -9.22 20.84
C MET A 1 -2.07 -7.78 20.60
N THR A 2 -1.17 -6.84 20.78
CA THR A 2 -1.53 -5.41 20.77
C THR A 2 -1.61 -4.90 19.31
N PHE A 3 -2.28 -3.77 19.12
CA PHE A 3 -2.36 -3.02 17.85
C PHE A 3 -0.98 -2.80 17.18
N GLN A 4 0.08 -2.85 18.00
CA GLN A 4 1.49 -2.80 17.58
C GLN A 4 1.89 -4.03 16.75
N THR A 5 1.38 -5.20 17.05
CA THR A 5 1.68 -6.45 16.31
C THR A 5 1.03 -6.44 14.93
N PHE A 6 -0.17 -5.83 14.81
CA PHE A 6 -0.84 -5.62 13.52
C PHE A 6 -0.03 -4.71 12.61
N LYS A 7 0.51 -3.59 13.12
CA LYS A 7 1.38 -2.68 12.38
C LYS A 7 2.63 -3.38 11.86
N ASN A 8 3.33 -4.12 12.71
CA ASN A 8 4.58 -4.80 12.35
C ASN A 8 4.37 -5.87 11.28
N CYS A 9 3.23 -6.55 11.30
CA CYS A 9 2.88 -7.55 10.30
C CYS A 9 2.57 -6.95 8.92
N VAL A 10 1.91 -5.78 8.84
CA VAL A 10 1.61 -5.12 7.56
C VAL A 10 2.89 -4.59 6.92
N ILE A 11 3.84 -4.09 7.73
CA ILE A 11 5.16 -3.64 7.24
C ILE A 11 5.95 -4.81 6.62
N ALA A 12 5.94 -5.98 7.25
CA ALA A 12 6.64 -7.16 6.74
C ALA A 12 6.13 -7.62 5.36
N ILE A 13 4.82 -7.46 5.08
CA ILE A 13 4.24 -7.81 3.78
C ILE A 13 4.72 -6.87 2.68
N ALA A 14 4.82 -5.57 2.95
CA ALA A 14 5.31 -4.60 1.99
C ALA A 14 6.78 -4.86 1.58
N LEU A 15 7.58 -5.44 2.47
CA LEU A 15 8.97 -5.83 2.18
C LEU A 15 9.11 -7.17 1.45
N CYS A 16 8.22 -8.15 1.71
CA CYS A 16 8.35 -9.51 1.12
C CYS A 16 7.95 -9.60 -0.35
N MET A 17 7.30 -8.60 -0.93
CA MET A 17 6.81 -8.65 -2.32
C MET A 17 7.86 -8.33 -3.39
N MET A 18 9.13 -8.27 -3.02
CA MET A 18 10.24 -8.08 -3.98
C MET A 18 10.71 -9.38 -4.65
N ALA A 19 10.22 -10.54 -4.25
CA ALA A 19 10.66 -11.84 -4.73
C ALA A 19 9.55 -12.57 -5.51
N GLY A 20 9.40 -12.28 -6.79
CA GLY A 20 8.45 -13.06 -7.57
C GLY A 20 8.22 -12.65 -9.03
N VAL A 21 9.19 -12.06 -9.69
CA VAL A 21 9.13 -11.92 -11.15
C VAL A 21 10.30 -12.70 -11.77
N SER A 22 9.98 -13.85 -12.34
CA SER A 22 10.91 -14.57 -13.22
C SER A 22 11.15 -13.73 -14.47
N ILE A 23 12.23 -12.98 -14.50
CA ILE A 23 12.62 -12.11 -15.60
C ILE A 23 13.40 -12.95 -16.60
N LYS A 24 12.86 -13.10 -17.81
CA LYS A 24 13.72 -13.29 -19.00
C LYS A 24 14.63 -12.06 -19.05
N ALA A 25 15.94 -12.30 -19.18
CA ALA A 25 16.98 -11.29 -19.12
C ALA A 25 16.82 -10.23 -20.25
N GLN A 26 15.99 -9.24 -19.97
CA GLN A 26 15.95 -7.97 -20.68
C GLN A 26 16.45 -6.94 -19.67
N GLU A 27 17.44 -6.14 -20.03
CA GLU A 27 17.91 -5.07 -19.14
C GLU A 27 16.71 -4.26 -18.62
N PRO A 28 16.64 -4.02 -17.30
CA PRO A 28 15.52 -3.28 -16.77
C PRO A 28 15.47 -1.91 -17.43
N SER A 29 14.28 -1.46 -17.85
CA SER A 29 14.07 -0.11 -18.37
C SER A 29 14.59 0.90 -17.35
N GLN A 30 15.04 2.08 -17.79
CA GLN A 30 15.50 3.15 -16.89
C GLN A 30 14.50 3.41 -15.74
N MET A 31 13.21 3.38 -16.03
CA MET A 31 12.16 3.53 -15.01
C MET A 31 12.22 2.42 -13.95
N GLN A 32 12.34 1.17 -14.37
CA GLN A 32 12.41 0.03 -13.45
C GLN A 32 13.68 0.08 -12.57
N ALA A 33 14.81 0.49 -13.16
CA ALA A 33 16.06 0.67 -12.43
C ALA A 33 15.92 1.76 -11.34
N LEU A 34 15.31 2.90 -11.66
CA LEU A 34 15.05 3.99 -10.71
C LEU A 34 14.07 3.57 -9.59
N ILE A 35 13.01 2.84 -9.94
CA ILE A 35 12.09 2.28 -8.93
C ILE A 35 12.84 1.32 -8.01
N GLY A 36 13.63 0.39 -8.56
CA GLY A 36 14.42 -0.56 -7.78
C GLY A 36 15.41 0.13 -6.84
N GLN A 37 16.09 1.17 -7.31
CA GLN A 37 16.99 1.99 -6.51
C GLN A 37 16.23 2.70 -5.35
N SER A 38 15.06 3.27 -5.62
CA SER A 38 14.24 3.90 -4.59
C SER A 38 13.81 2.89 -3.52
N LEU A 39 13.33 1.72 -3.95
CA LEU A 39 12.87 0.66 -3.04
C LEU A 39 14.02 0.05 -2.21
N SER A 40 15.25 0.04 -2.72
CA SER A 40 16.41 -0.49 -1.97
C SER A 40 16.67 0.24 -0.65
N LYS A 41 16.24 1.51 -0.52
CA LYS A 41 16.34 2.28 0.73
C LYS A 41 15.56 1.65 1.88
N LEU A 42 14.48 0.92 1.59
CA LEU A 42 13.66 0.24 2.59
C LEU A 42 14.45 -0.82 3.39
N GLN A 43 15.58 -1.28 2.87
CA GLN A 43 16.47 -2.21 3.58
C GLN A 43 17.02 -1.64 4.89
N GLN A 44 17.09 -0.31 5.03
CA GLN A 44 17.53 0.36 6.25
C GLN A 44 16.49 0.30 7.38
N GLN A 45 15.23 -0.01 7.07
CA GLN A 45 14.11 -0.19 8.01
C GLN A 45 13.89 1.00 8.96
N THR A 46 14.27 2.21 8.56
CA THR A 46 14.06 3.44 9.32
C THR A 46 12.93 4.27 8.71
N PRO A 47 12.18 5.07 9.52
CA PRO A 47 11.17 5.99 8.98
C PRO A 47 11.74 6.96 7.95
N ASP A 48 12.94 7.50 8.17
CA ASP A 48 13.58 8.44 7.25
C ASP A 48 13.93 7.78 5.92
N ALA A 49 14.45 6.56 5.93
CA ALA A 49 14.73 5.80 4.72
C ALA A 49 13.43 5.53 3.93
N HIS A 50 12.33 5.26 4.61
CA HIS A 50 11.03 5.07 3.99
C HIS A 50 10.51 6.37 3.35
N LEU A 51 10.59 7.49 4.06
CA LEU A 51 10.24 8.80 3.51
C LEU A 51 11.11 9.18 2.32
N ASN A 52 12.41 8.90 2.36
CA ASN A 52 13.32 9.11 1.24
C ASN A 52 12.94 8.23 0.03
N CYS A 53 12.56 6.98 0.25
CA CYS A 53 12.04 6.10 -0.80
C CYS A 53 10.80 6.72 -1.47
N ILE A 54 9.82 7.18 -0.69
CA ILE A 54 8.61 7.81 -1.21
C ILE A 54 8.95 9.07 -2.02
N ALA A 55 9.85 9.91 -1.50
CA ALA A 55 10.27 11.14 -2.18
C ALA A 55 10.94 10.86 -3.55
N GLU A 56 11.73 9.80 -3.63
CA GLU A 56 12.34 9.38 -4.92
C GLU A 56 11.29 8.80 -5.87
N LEU A 57 10.38 7.96 -5.39
CA LEU A 57 9.28 7.43 -6.21
C LEU A 57 8.42 8.54 -6.80
N LYS A 58 8.17 9.64 -6.06
CA LYS A 58 7.50 10.84 -6.60
C LYS A 58 8.28 11.48 -7.75
N ARG A 59 9.62 11.52 -7.65
CA ARG A 59 10.46 12.03 -8.75
C ARG A 59 10.38 11.11 -9.98
N VAL A 60 10.40 9.79 -9.75
CA VAL A 60 10.24 8.82 -10.85
C VAL A 60 8.86 8.96 -11.49
N GLU A 61 7.79 9.14 -10.70
CA GLU A 61 6.44 9.42 -11.23
C GLU A 61 6.43 10.69 -12.13
N ALA A 62 7.08 11.76 -11.68
CA ALA A 62 7.17 13.01 -12.44
C ALA A 62 7.98 12.85 -13.75
N MET A 63 8.97 11.95 -13.77
CA MET A 63 9.73 11.64 -15.00
C MET A 63 8.95 10.75 -15.97
N PHE A 64 8.01 9.94 -15.47
CA PHE A 64 7.22 8.97 -16.26
C PHE A 64 5.71 9.15 -15.96
N PRO A 65 5.12 10.30 -16.32
CA PRO A 65 3.76 10.67 -15.88
C PRO A 65 2.67 9.74 -16.41
N ASP A 66 2.89 9.11 -17.57
CA ASP A 66 1.94 8.19 -18.20
C ASP A 66 2.11 6.72 -17.73
N SER A 67 3.09 6.46 -16.85
CA SER A 67 3.37 5.12 -16.36
C SER A 67 2.62 4.83 -15.06
N ILE A 68 2.04 3.63 -14.98
CA ILE A 68 1.28 3.15 -13.81
C ILE A 68 2.23 2.73 -12.68
N GLN A 69 3.34 2.08 -13.02
CA GLN A 69 4.22 1.44 -12.05
C GLN A 69 4.79 2.39 -10.97
N PRO A 70 5.33 3.59 -11.32
CA PRO A 70 5.78 4.54 -10.30
C PRO A 70 4.66 4.99 -9.38
N LYS A 71 3.46 5.22 -9.93
CA LYS A 71 2.25 5.61 -9.17
C LYS A 71 1.85 4.54 -8.16
N TYR A 72 1.79 3.29 -8.64
CA TYR A 72 1.49 2.15 -7.79
C TYR A 72 2.48 2.05 -6.62
N GLN A 73 3.77 2.09 -6.90
CA GLN A 73 4.79 1.99 -5.86
C GLN A 73 4.75 3.17 -4.89
N MET A 74 4.57 4.39 -5.39
CA MET A 74 4.46 5.57 -4.53
C MET A 74 3.26 5.46 -3.59
N ALA A 75 2.08 5.10 -4.11
CA ALA A 75 0.88 4.93 -3.30
C ALA A 75 1.07 3.81 -2.27
N LEU A 76 1.60 2.65 -2.68
CA LEU A 76 1.84 1.51 -1.79
C LEU A 76 2.80 1.88 -0.65
N GLN A 77 3.91 2.57 -0.95
CA GLN A 77 4.89 2.94 0.07
C GLN A 77 4.35 4.04 1.00
N SER A 78 3.56 4.98 0.48
CA SER A 78 2.88 5.99 1.31
C SER A 78 1.90 5.36 2.30
N LEU A 79 1.11 4.38 1.87
CA LEU A 79 0.19 3.64 2.73
C LEU A 79 0.94 2.77 3.75
N SER A 80 2.03 2.13 3.33
CA SER A 80 2.87 1.30 4.20
C SER A 80 3.56 2.12 5.30
N PHE A 81 4.09 3.30 4.97
CA PHE A 81 4.62 4.23 5.97
C PHE A 81 3.51 4.66 6.94
N SER A 82 2.35 5.04 6.41
CA SER A 82 1.25 5.61 7.19
C SER A 82 0.64 4.61 8.18
N VAL A 83 0.53 3.33 7.81
CA VAL A 83 0.04 2.29 8.73
C VAL A 83 1.02 2.02 9.85
N ALA A 84 2.32 2.11 9.58
CA ALA A 84 3.37 1.97 10.59
C ALA A 84 3.47 3.18 11.52
N ASN A 85 3.22 4.37 10.98
CA ASN A 85 3.40 5.66 11.66
C ASN A 85 2.10 6.50 11.61
N PRO A 86 0.96 6.01 12.16
CA PRO A 86 -0.35 6.64 11.95
C PRO A 86 -0.49 8.03 12.55
N LYS A 87 0.42 8.42 13.45
CA LYS A 87 0.44 9.73 14.13
C LYS A 87 1.64 10.60 13.73
N ALA A 88 2.43 10.17 12.72
CA ALA A 88 3.51 11.01 12.21
C ALA A 88 2.93 12.24 11.47
N GLU A 89 3.66 13.34 11.53
CA GLU A 89 3.27 14.61 10.89
C GLU A 89 2.99 14.47 9.39
N GLN A 90 3.78 13.63 8.72
CA GLN A 90 3.69 13.40 7.27
C GLN A 90 2.49 12.53 6.87
N THR A 91 1.91 11.75 7.80
CA THR A 91 0.95 10.70 7.49
C THR A 91 -0.29 11.22 6.76
N GLU A 92 -0.87 12.33 7.21
CA GLU A 92 -2.09 12.86 6.58
C GLU A 92 -1.83 13.33 5.14
N ASN A 93 -0.70 13.98 4.89
CA ASN A 93 -0.31 14.40 3.54
C ASN A 93 -0.05 13.19 2.63
N LEU A 94 0.64 12.17 3.14
CA LEU A 94 0.90 10.94 2.39
C LEU A 94 -0.39 10.18 2.03
N LEU A 95 -1.36 10.13 2.93
CA LEU A 95 -2.66 9.51 2.67
C LEU A 95 -3.45 10.27 1.59
N LYS A 96 -3.46 11.60 1.67
CA LYS A 96 -4.11 12.44 0.65
C LYS A 96 -3.47 12.27 -0.74
N GLU A 97 -2.15 12.25 -0.80
CA GLU A 97 -1.42 12.03 -2.05
C GLU A 97 -1.63 10.61 -2.60
N ALA A 98 -1.63 9.59 -1.72
CA ALA A 98 -1.93 8.22 -2.12
C ALA A 98 -3.35 8.10 -2.68
N GLU A 99 -4.36 8.72 -2.05
CA GLU A 99 -5.74 8.76 -2.52
C GLU A 99 -5.84 9.37 -3.92
N GLN A 100 -5.25 10.55 -4.13
CA GLN A 100 -5.22 11.21 -5.43
C GLN A 100 -4.51 10.37 -6.51
N THR A 101 -3.47 9.64 -6.13
CA THR A 101 -2.74 8.77 -7.04
C THR A 101 -3.56 7.54 -7.41
N ILE A 102 -4.27 6.95 -6.45
CA ILE A 102 -5.19 5.83 -6.69
C ILE A 102 -6.32 6.28 -7.64
N ASP A 103 -6.89 7.48 -7.43
CA ASP A 103 -7.92 8.06 -8.30
C ASP A 103 -7.43 8.25 -9.74
N LYS A 104 -6.20 8.75 -9.90
CA LYS A 104 -5.56 8.86 -11.22
C LYS A 104 -5.37 7.48 -11.87
N MET A 105 -4.84 6.50 -11.12
CA MET A 105 -4.62 5.14 -11.64
C MET A 105 -5.93 4.48 -12.08
N GLU A 106 -7.03 4.70 -11.37
CA GLU A 106 -8.35 4.15 -11.72
C GLU A 106 -8.80 4.58 -13.13
N GLN A 107 -8.42 5.78 -13.56
CA GLN A 107 -8.75 6.34 -14.88
C GLN A 107 -7.72 5.98 -15.97
N MET A 108 -6.56 5.43 -15.60
CA MET A 108 -5.51 5.13 -16.57
C MET A 108 -5.81 3.85 -17.34
N LYS A 109 -5.73 3.94 -18.67
CA LYS A 109 -5.84 2.75 -19.54
C LYS A 109 -4.71 1.77 -19.24
N GLY A 110 -5.07 0.52 -18.96
CA GLY A 110 -4.11 -0.56 -18.65
C GLY A 110 -3.73 -0.67 -17.17
N ALA A 111 -4.30 0.16 -16.28
CA ALA A 111 -4.18 -0.06 -14.86
C ALA A 111 -4.89 -1.35 -14.44
N ASP A 112 -4.22 -2.19 -13.66
CA ASP A 112 -4.84 -3.36 -13.07
C ASP A 112 -5.86 -2.91 -12.01
N GLN A 113 -7.13 -3.12 -12.28
CA GLN A 113 -8.22 -2.70 -11.41
C GLN A 113 -8.26 -3.51 -10.11
N SER A 114 -7.68 -4.71 -10.08
CA SER A 114 -7.47 -5.44 -8.82
C SER A 114 -6.47 -4.73 -7.91
N ASP A 115 -5.36 -4.25 -8.47
CA ASP A 115 -4.36 -3.48 -7.72
C ASP A 115 -4.92 -2.14 -7.23
N VAL A 116 -5.68 -1.44 -8.07
CA VAL A 116 -6.35 -0.17 -7.69
C VAL A 116 -7.30 -0.40 -6.51
N CYS A 117 -8.16 -1.43 -6.58
CA CYS A 117 -9.04 -1.78 -5.48
C CYS A 117 -8.27 -2.19 -4.22
N THR A 118 -7.16 -2.92 -4.37
CA THR A 118 -6.30 -3.32 -3.25
C THR A 118 -5.74 -2.11 -2.51
N LEU A 119 -5.16 -1.15 -3.24
CA LEU A 119 -4.64 0.08 -2.67
C LEU A 119 -5.73 0.92 -2.00
N ARG A 120 -6.93 0.99 -2.59
CA ARG A 120 -8.07 1.71 -2.01
C ARG A 120 -8.56 1.06 -0.71
N GLY A 121 -8.64 -0.26 -0.68
CA GLY A 121 -8.92 -1.00 0.56
C GLY A 121 -7.86 -0.75 1.64
N PHE A 122 -6.59 -0.70 1.25
CA PHE A 122 -5.49 -0.40 2.15
C PHE A 122 -5.57 1.04 2.69
N LEU A 123 -5.91 2.02 1.86
CA LEU A 123 -6.13 3.41 2.29
C LEU A 123 -7.18 3.49 3.42
N TYR A 124 -8.35 2.87 3.22
CA TYR A 124 -9.41 2.87 4.23
C TYR A 124 -9.00 2.12 5.50
N MET A 125 -8.25 1.02 5.36
CA MET A 125 -7.69 0.31 6.51
C MET A 125 -6.74 1.21 7.32
N VAL A 126 -5.86 1.98 6.67
CA VAL A 126 -4.98 2.94 7.34
C VAL A 126 -5.77 4.03 8.05
N ARG A 127 -6.85 4.54 7.46
CA ARG A 127 -7.77 5.49 8.10
C ARG A 127 -8.37 4.92 9.40
N ILE A 128 -8.74 3.64 9.41
CA ILE A 128 -9.20 2.96 10.64
C ILE A 128 -8.07 2.90 11.67
N VAL A 129 -6.83 2.58 11.25
CA VAL A 129 -5.66 2.51 12.13
C VAL A 129 -5.32 3.86 12.77
N GLN A 130 -5.57 4.99 12.07
CA GLN A 130 -5.35 6.34 12.60
C GLN A 130 -6.25 6.66 13.80
N ASP A 131 -7.53 6.30 13.70
CA ASP A 131 -8.52 6.52 14.74
C ASP A 131 -9.61 5.41 14.68
N PRO A 132 -9.37 4.29 15.37
CA PRO A 132 -10.31 3.16 15.32
C PRO A 132 -11.70 3.48 15.87
N ALA A 133 -11.78 4.38 16.85
CA ALA A 133 -13.06 4.72 17.49
C ALA A 133 -13.98 5.49 16.54
N VAL A 134 -13.42 6.42 15.77
CA VAL A 134 -14.17 7.26 14.82
C VAL A 134 -14.29 6.57 13.46
N ASN A 135 -13.21 5.97 12.98
CA ASN A 135 -13.11 5.49 11.60
C ASN A 135 -13.48 4.01 11.45
N GLY A 136 -13.51 3.23 12.53
CA GLY A 136 -13.79 1.80 12.47
C GLY A 136 -15.12 1.52 11.79
N GLN A 137 -16.22 2.04 12.33
CA GLN A 137 -17.55 1.87 11.77
C GLN A 137 -17.69 2.55 10.39
N ARG A 138 -17.06 3.72 10.23
CA ARG A 138 -17.16 4.54 9.01
C ARG A 138 -16.58 3.85 7.79
N TYR A 139 -15.41 3.19 7.92
CA TYR A 139 -14.68 2.66 6.79
C TYR A 139 -14.64 1.13 6.68
N TYR A 140 -15.20 0.40 7.67
CA TYR A 140 -15.20 -1.06 7.65
C TYR A 140 -15.70 -1.64 6.33
N MET A 141 -16.88 -1.20 5.90
CA MET A 141 -17.50 -1.69 4.67
C MET A 141 -16.68 -1.31 3.44
N ASN A 142 -16.06 -0.13 3.42
CA ASN A 142 -15.20 0.29 2.33
C ASN A 142 -13.96 -0.64 2.20
N VAL A 143 -13.33 -1.02 3.33
CA VAL A 143 -12.23 -1.98 3.33
C VAL A 143 -12.66 -3.31 2.75
N MET A 144 -13.76 -3.89 3.26
CA MET A 144 -14.24 -5.21 2.85
C MET A 144 -14.61 -5.22 1.36
N GLN A 145 -15.43 -4.29 0.91
CA GLN A 145 -15.88 -4.21 -0.48
C GLN A 145 -14.72 -4.05 -1.48
N ASN A 146 -13.70 -3.26 -1.13
CA ASN A 146 -12.56 -3.06 -2.01
C ASN A 146 -11.70 -4.33 -2.11
N TYR A 147 -11.43 -5.05 -1.02
CA TYR A 147 -10.69 -6.32 -1.11
C TYR A 147 -11.50 -7.42 -1.81
N GLU A 148 -12.80 -7.53 -1.55
CA GLU A 148 -13.68 -8.46 -2.26
C GLU A 148 -13.70 -8.16 -3.77
N LYS A 149 -13.81 -6.88 -4.15
CA LYS A 149 -13.75 -6.46 -5.55
C LYS A 149 -12.40 -6.79 -6.18
N ALA A 150 -11.29 -6.52 -5.48
CA ALA A 150 -9.95 -6.86 -5.94
C ALA A 150 -9.81 -8.35 -6.22
N LEU A 151 -10.23 -9.20 -5.28
CA LEU A 151 -10.14 -10.66 -5.40
C LEU A 151 -11.14 -11.26 -6.39
N LYS A 152 -12.27 -10.58 -6.62
CA LYS A 152 -13.19 -10.96 -7.71
C LYS A 152 -12.59 -10.71 -9.09
N ILE A 153 -11.82 -9.63 -9.26
CA ILE A 153 -11.13 -9.31 -10.51
C ILE A 153 -9.92 -10.22 -10.71
N ASN A 154 -9.08 -10.35 -9.68
CA ASN A 154 -7.89 -11.21 -9.70
C ASN A 154 -7.82 -12.04 -8.41
N PRO A 155 -8.31 -13.29 -8.40
CA PRO A 155 -8.27 -14.16 -7.23
C PRO A 155 -6.84 -14.45 -6.73
N ASN A 156 -5.83 -14.27 -7.58
CA ASN A 156 -4.42 -14.51 -7.26
C ASN A 156 -3.68 -13.22 -6.80
N ASN A 157 -4.37 -12.12 -6.55
CA ASN A 157 -3.75 -10.91 -6.02
C ASN A 157 -3.32 -11.15 -4.56
N GLN A 158 -2.05 -11.51 -4.40
CA GLN A 158 -1.47 -11.87 -3.09
C GLN A 158 -1.54 -10.72 -2.08
N LEU A 159 -1.35 -9.46 -2.54
CA LEU A 159 -1.44 -8.31 -1.65
C LEU A 159 -2.86 -8.14 -1.10
N ALA A 160 -3.87 -8.26 -1.96
CA ALA A 160 -5.27 -8.20 -1.55
C ALA A 160 -5.62 -9.28 -0.53
N GLN A 161 -5.22 -10.53 -0.79
CA GLN A 161 -5.43 -11.66 0.13
C GLN A 161 -4.80 -11.39 1.50
N GLN A 162 -3.54 -11.00 1.53
CA GLN A 162 -2.79 -10.76 2.76
C GLN A 162 -3.36 -9.58 3.56
N LEU A 163 -3.70 -8.47 2.91
CA LEU A 163 -4.25 -7.30 3.58
C LEU A 163 -5.67 -7.58 4.11
N GLN A 164 -6.52 -8.28 3.34
CA GLN A 164 -7.84 -8.70 3.80
C GLN A 164 -7.76 -9.60 5.02
N GLN A 165 -6.91 -10.61 4.97
CA GLN A 165 -6.72 -11.52 6.11
C GLN A 165 -6.29 -10.76 7.36
N LYS A 166 -5.29 -9.88 7.23
CA LYS A 166 -4.80 -9.08 8.37
C LYS A 166 -5.85 -8.11 8.91
N PHE A 167 -6.66 -7.53 8.05
CA PHE A 167 -7.76 -6.69 8.47
C PHE A 167 -8.77 -7.49 9.31
N LEU A 168 -9.17 -8.68 8.84
CA LEU A 168 -10.11 -9.55 9.56
C LEU A 168 -9.54 -10.04 10.91
N GLU A 169 -8.26 -10.40 10.95
CA GLU A 169 -7.57 -10.77 12.19
C GLU A 169 -7.54 -9.62 13.19
N GLY A 170 -7.21 -8.41 12.72
CA GLY A 170 -7.21 -7.19 13.56
C GLY A 170 -8.59 -6.86 14.11
N MET A 171 -9.64 -7.02 13.31
CA MET A 171 -11.02 -6.78 13.73
C MET A 171 -11.49 -7.79 14.78
N LYS A 172 -11.19 -9.09 14.61
CA LYS A 172 -11.49 -10.12 15.63
C LYS A 172 -10.85 -9.79 16.97
N GLN A 173 -9.58 -9.35 16.96
CA GLN A 173 -8.88 -8.98 18.19
C GLN A 173 -9.48 -7.72 18.85
N ALA A 174 -9.94 -6.76 18.07
CA ALA A 174 -10.54 -5.53 18.58
C ALA A 174 -11.93 -5.77 19.20
N THR A 175 -12.70 -6.74 18.68
CA THR A 175 -14.05 -7.07 19.17
C THR A 175 -14.06 -8.12 20.28
N GLY A 176 -12.91 -8.69 20.67
CA GLY A 176 -12.84 -9.75 21.68
C GLY A 176 -13.52 -11.05 21.27
N SER A 177 -13.84 -11.24 20.00
CA SER A 177 -14.47 -12.46 19.48
C SER A 177 -13.35 -13.51 19.25
N ASN A 178 -13.28 -14.48 20.16
CA ASN A 178 -12.49 -15.72 20.01
C ASN A 178 -13.27 -16.73 19.15
#